data_585b4220f11d2a4ae59d70dc6f8eedf9
#
_entry.id   585b4220f11d2a4ae59d70dc6f8eedf9
#
_cell.length_a   1.000
_cell.length_b   1.000
_cell.length_c   1.000
_cell.angle_alpha   90.00
_cell.angle_beta   90.00
_cell.angle_gamma   90.00
#
_symmetry.space_group_name_H-M   'P 1'
#
loop_
_entity.id
_entity.type
_entity.pdbx_description
1 polymer ?
#
loop_
_entity_poly.entity_id
_entity_poly.type
_entity_poly.pdbx_seq_one_letter_code
_entity_poly.pdbx_strand_id
1 'polypeptide(L)'
;MPFASRHTLTSPRGTPMRLFRFGAALRQGVTALLGLALLGNAWAACPSNAPPLQEALPGVAVRHGAWSSTDSEPMHTPHWATSVVLWQAGQATVIDPGPTRCSGQQLRRAIRALGGAQAPRVTRLLNTHAHAEQVLANSAWRVPVAATATTRASMQRRCPDCLAALQRDLGGPALQGTRIVIPGQVLREGDTLQAGGRHWQVLDMPMAHTESDLVLWSPQDKVVLVGGLVDGHQLVLAQGRLGGWLDALDRLQSLQADWLIGQHTVAGPGQTNAALQAQREVLCALARFSWQALEQGLTEAEALARWPQQGDGAAQRQSRFNLMRAWREVEALWLAHQALPVACGRP
;
A
#
# COMPACT_ATOMS: atom_id res chain seq x y z
N MET A 1 62.14 25.47 -9.65
CA MET A 1 63.61 25.16 -9.52
C MET A 1 63.71 23.85 -8.82
N PRO A 2 64.74 23.10 -9.24
CA PRO A 2 64.56 21.80 -9.92
C PRO A 2 65.20 20.68 -9.10
N PHE A 3 65.02 19.45 -9.47
CA PHE A 3 66.12 18.55 -9.86
C PHE A 3 65.57 17.22 -10.38
N ALA A 4 65.95 16.97 -11.60
CA ALA A 4 65.90 15.69 -12.27
C ALA A 4 67.10 14.83 -11.86
N SER A 5 66.97 13.51 -11.98
CA SER A 5 68.07 12.63 -12.34
C SER A 5 67.58 11.35 -12.99
N ARG A 6 68.08 11.19 -14.19
CA ARG A 6 68.09 9.98 -15.05
C ARG A 6 69.24 9.03 -14.57
N HIS A 7 69.05 7.75 -14.89
CA HIS A 7 70.09 6.86 -15.45
C HIS A 7 69.47 5.50 -15.70
N THR A 8 69.30 5.10 -16.90
CA THR A 8 70.15 4.42 -17.94
C THR A 8 70.28 2.91 -17.76
N LEU A 9 69.68 2.22 -18.69
CA LEU A 9 70.07 1.12 -19.58
C LEU A 9 71.15 0.11 -19.08
N THR A 10 70.84 -1.18 -19.21
CA THR A 10 71.64 -2.15 -19.98
C THR A 10 70.90 -3.46 -20.24
N SER A 11 70.84 -3.87 -21.51
CA SER A 11 70.74 -5.24 -21.99
C SER A 11 72.11 -5.74 -22.31
N PRO A 12 72.42 -7.04 -22.31
CA PRO A 12 72.41 -7.76 -23.57
C PRO A 12 72.24 -9.32 -23.56
N ARG A 13 71.83 -9.85 -24.72
CA ARG A 13 72.28 -11.10 -25.40
C ARG A 13 72.07 -12.44 -24.69
N GLY A 14 71.75 -13.56 -25.31
CA GLY A 14 71.58 -14.00 -26.66
C GLY A 14 71.22 -15.51 -26.69
N THR A 15 70.66 -15.93 -27.74
CA THR A 15 70.30 -17.24 -28.29
C THR A 15 71.16 -18.48 -27.91
N PRO A 16 70.72 -19.77 -28.10
CA PRO A 16 70.11 -20.23 -29.38
C PRO A 16 68.95 -21.29 -29.28
N MET A 17 68.37 -21.38 -30.41
CA MET A 17 67.40 -22.35 -30.98
C MET A 17 67.86 -23.81 -30.83
N ARG A 18 66.92 -24.70 -30.42
CA ARG A 18 66.94 -26.12 -30.82
C ARG A 18 65.56 -26.56 -31.31
N LEU A 19 65.53 -26.86 -32.59
CA LEU A 19 64.46 -27.67 -33.24
C LEU A 19 64.54 -29.11 -32.71
N PHE A 20 63.43 -29.72 -32.37
CA PHE A 20 63.19 -31.14 -32.53
C PHE A 20 61.72 -31.44 -32.81
N ARG A 21 61.52 -31.89 -33.96
CA ARG A 21 60.65 -32.88 -34.58
C ARG A 21 59.33 -33.29 -33.96
N PHE A 22 58.34 -33.19 -34.82
CA PHE A 22 57.13 -33.94 -35.07
C PHE A 22 56.92 -35.23 -34.29
N GLY A 23 55.74 -35.34 -33.64
CA GLY A 23 55.12 -36.58 -33.22
C GLY A 23 53.62 -36.36 -33.16
N ALA A 24 52.89 -36.94 -34.12
CA ALA A 24 51.44 -36.91 -34.23
C ALA A 24 50.79 -37.69 -33.10
N ALA A 25 49.80 -37.05 -32.41
CA ALA A 25 48.72 -37.80 -31.80
C ALA A 25 47.42 -36.97 -31.93
N LEU A 26 46.62 -37.49 -32.79
CA LEU A 26 45.31 -37.05 -33.22
C LEU A 26 44.27 -37.43 -32.14
N ARG A 27 43.27 -36.60 -31.95
CA ARG A 27 41.97 -36.92 -31.40
C ARG A 27 41.88 -37.08 -29.87
N GLN A 28 41.56 -36.00 -29.20
CA GLN A 28 40.52 -35.98 -28.16
C GLN A 28 40.03 -34.54 -28.05
N GLY A 29 38.93 -34.26 -28.70
CA GLY A 29 37.66 -34.05 -27.97
C GLY A 29 37.46 -32.57 -27.72
N VAL A 30 37.07 -31.83 -28.82
CA VAL A 30 36.33 -30.58 -28.70
C VAL A 30 34.96 -30.93 -28.10
N THR A 31 34.85 -30.89 -26.75
CA THR A 31 33.60 -30.98 -26.03
C THR A 31 33.68 -30.16 -24.74
N ALA A 32 34.20 -28.93 -24.85
CA ALA A 32 34.26 -28.03 -23.70
C ALA A 32 33.99 -26.58 -24.14
N LEU A 33 32.89 -26.37 -24.88
CA LEU A 33 32.45 -25.02 -25.25
C LEU A 33 30.96 -25.02 -25.60
N LEU A 34 30.13 -25.44 -24.63
CA LEU A 34 28.69 -25.14 -24.62
C LEU A 34 28.15 -25.21 -23.20
N GLY A 35 28.97 -24.87 -22.21
CA GLY A 35 28.56 -24.45 -20.89
C GLY A 35 28.27 -22.95 -20.89
N LEU A 36 27.73 -22.41 -21.99
CA LEU A 36 27.17 -21.07 -21.98
C LEU A 36 25.93 -21.08 -21.08
N ALA A 37 26.19 -20.70 -19.83
CA ALA A 37 25.36 -19.77 -19.12
C ALA A 37 23.88 -19.73 -19.56
N LEU A 38 23.15 -20.79 -19.30
CA LEU A 38 21.79 -20.65 -18.81
C LEU A 38 21.90 -20.10 -17.37
N LEU A 39 22.49 -18.92 -17.22
CA LEU A 39 22.10 -17.97 -16.21
C LEU A 39 20.68 -17.56 -16.60
N GLY A 40 19.77 -18.54 -16.54
CA GLY A 40 18.35 -18.27 -16.44
C GLY A 40 18.24 -17.27 -15.32
N ASN A 41 17.81 -16.05 -15.67
CA ASN A 41 17.27 -15.13 -14.71
C ASN A 41 16.30 -15.95 -13.85
N ALA A 42 16.78 -16.44 -12.72
CA ALA A 42 15.92 -17.01 -11.69
C ALA A 42 15.05 -15.84 -11.27
N TRP A 43 13.93 -15.70 -11.94
CA TRP A 43 12.88 -14.77 -11.61
C TRP A 43 12.57 -15.10 -10.16
N ALA A 44 12.89 -14.20 -9.25
CA ALA A 44 12.62 -14.43 -7.84
C ALA A 44 11.15 -14.80 -7.74
N ALA A 45 10.88 -16.08 -7.53
CA ALA A 45 9.52 -16.59 -7.48
C ALA A 45 8.82 -15.86 -6.34
N CYS A 46 7.62 -15.37 -6.59
CA CYS A 46 6.82 -14.77 -5.52
C CYS A 46 6.74 -15.75 -4.35
N PRO A 47 7.15 -15.36 -3.14
CA PRO A 47 7.05 -16.23 -1.98
C PRO A 47 5.65 -16.85 -1.86
N SER A 48 5.57 -18.07 -1.36
CA SER A 48 4.28 -18.77 -1.20
C SER A 48 3.56 -18.41 0.11
N ASN A 49 4.22 -17.73 1.02
CA ASN A 49 3.82 -17.45 2.40
C ASN A 49 2.91 -16.23 2.59
N ALA A 50 2.09 -15.89 1.60
CA ALA A 50 1.11 -14.82 1.76
C ALA A 50 0.01 -15.20 2.77
N PRO A 51 -0.52 -14.24 3.52
CA PRO A 51 -1.68 -14.49 4.37
C PRO A 51 -2.82 -15.13 3.58
N PRO A 52 -3.52 -16.13 4.14
CA PRO A 52 -4.64 -16.78 3.47
C PRO A 52 -5.82 -15.82 3.33
N LEU A 53 -6.68 -16.10 2.36
CA LEU A 53 -8.02 -15.52 2.34
C LEU A 53 -8.89 -16.22 3.39
N GLN A 54 -9.59 -15.44 4.19
CA GLN A 54 -10.56 -15.91 5.18
C GLN A 54 -11.93 -15.38 4.80
N GLU A 55 -12.93 -16.24 4.78
CA GLU A 55 -14.31 -15.81 4.56
C GLU A 55 -14.82 -15.13 5.84
N ALA A 56 -15.07 -13.82 5.77
CA ALA A 56 -15.61 -13.03 6.88
C ALA A 56 -17.12 -13.23 7.00
N LEU A 57 -17.80 -13.30 5.88
CA LEU A 57 -19.22 -13.60 5.75
C LEU A 57 -19.49 -14.19 4.35
N PRO A 58 -20.61 -14.91 4.11
CA PRO A 58 -20.87 -15.58 2.85
C PRO A 58 -20.65 -14.66 1.65
N GLY A 59 -19.76 -15.07 0.72
CA GLY A 59 -19.43 -14.29 -0.47
C GLY A 59 -18.49 -13.10 -0.26
N VAL A 60 -17.95 -12.90 0.94
CA VAL A 60 -16.95 -11.86 1.26
C VAL A 60 -15.76 -12.51 1.94
N ALA A 61 -14.65 -12.61 1.24
CA ALA A 61 -13.40 -13.10 1.78
C ALA A 61 -12.39 -11.95 1.92
N VAL A 62 -11.61 -11.99 2.99
CA VAL A 62 -10.66 -10.95 3.36
C VAL A 62 -9.26 -11.57 3.44
N ARG A 63 -8.30 -10.92 2.83
CA ARG A 63 -6.88 -11.12 3.13
C ARG A 63 -6.44 -9.95 3.99
N HIS A 64 -6.25 -10.23 5.28
CA HIS A 64 -5.85 -9.19 6.22
C HIS A 64 -4.53 -8.55 5.83
N GLY A 65 -4.45 -7.25 5.99
CA GLY A 65 -3.22 -6.51 5.88
C GLY A 65 -2.22 -6.99 6.95
N ALA A 66 -0.95 -7.07 6.60
CA ALA A 66 0.11 -7.34 7.55
C ALA A 66 0.88 -6.05 7.80
N TRP A 67 1.03 -5.73 9.07
CA TRP A 67 1.86 -4.64 9.55
C TRP A 67 3.10 -5.24 10.22
N SER A 68 4.29 -4.81 9.82
CA SER A 68 5.52 -5.11 10.56
C SER A 68 5.88 -3.89 11.42
N SER A 69 5.77 -4.03 12.73
CA SER A 69 6.09 -2.97 13.69
C SER A 69 7.54 -3.01 14.17
N THR A 70 8.38 -3.90 13.62
CA THR A 70 9.76 -4.06 14.10
C THR A 70 10.74 -3.37 13.17
N ASP A 71 11.42 -2.33 13.68
CA ASP A 71 12.57 -1.67 13.03
C ASP A 71 13.76 -2.64 12.80
N SER A 72 13.71 -3.85 13.34
CA SER A 72 14.74 -4.87 13.25
C SER A 72 14.65 -5.76 12.01
N GLU A 73 13.51 -5.79 11.34
CA GLU A 73 13.39 -6.41 10.02
C GLU A 73 13.60 -5.32 8.97
N PRO A 74 14.54 -5.48 8.04
CA PRO A 74 14.59 -4.58 6.89
C PRO A 74 13.22 -4.60 6.23
N MET A 75 12.72 -3.42 5.78
CA MET A 75 11.40 -3.24 5.14
C MET A 75 11.26 -4.07 3.84
N HIS A 76 11.57 -5.35 3.91
CA HIS A 76 11.48 -6.31 2.81
C HIS A 76 10.11 -7.01 2.76
N THR A 77 9.31 -6.88 3.82
CA THR A 77 7.91 -7.29 3.80
C THR A 77 7.07 -6.09 3.40
N PRO A 78 6.46 -6.11 2.21
CA PRO A 78 5.57 -5.03 1.83
C PRO A 78 4.45 -4.91 2.86
N HIS A 79 4.22 -3.70 3.37
CA HIS A 79 3.03 -3.41 4.14
C HIS A 79 1.82 -3.72 3.26
N TRP A 80 0.95 -4.59 3.74
CA TRP A 80 -0.18 -5.09 2.96
C TRP A 80 -1.43 -4.48 3.56
N ALA A 81 -2.10 -3.68 2.79
CA ALA A 81 -3.47 -3.32 3.12
C ALA A 81 -4.39 -4.55 2.96
N THR A 82 -5.49 -4.53 3.66
CA THR A 82 -6.52 -5.55 3.52
C THR A 82 -7.05 -5.55 2.09
N SER A 83 -7.02 -6.72 1.46
CA SER A 83 -7.70 -6.94 0.18
C SER A 83 -9.02 -7.66 0.43
N VAL A 84 -10.09 -7.20 -0.22
CA VAL A 84 -11.41 -7.84 -0.12
C VAL A 84 -11.76 -8.52 -1.43
N VAL A 85 -12.31 -9.73 -1.35
CA VAL A 85 -12.80 -10.50 -2.50
C VAL A 85 -14.29 -10.74 -2.32
N LEU A 86 -15.08 -10.10 -3.18
CA LEU A 86 -16.51 -10.33 -3.27
C LEU A 86 -16.75 -11.40 -4.33
N TRP A 87 -17.27 -12.57 -3.94
CA TRP A 87 -17.37 -13.70 -4.85
C TRP A 87 -18.71 -14.45 -4.74
N GLN A 88 -19.24 -14.83 -5.88
CA GLN A 88 -20.44 -15.67 -6.00
C GLN A 88 -20.54 -16.26 -7.40
N ALA A 89 -21.12 -17.44 -7.53
CA ALA A 89 -21.46 -18.07 -8.80
C ALA A 89 -20.29 -18.07 -9.83
N GLY A 90 -19.09 -18.42 -9.36
CA GLY A 90 -17.91 -18.52 -10.21
C GLY A 90 -17.30 -17.17 -10.64
N GLN A 91 -17.79 -16.04 -10.14
CA GLN A 91 -17.23 -14.70 -10.41
C GLN A 91 -16.70 -14.05 -9.13
N ALA A 92 -15.70 -13.20 -9.29
CA ALA A 92 -15.17 -12.41 -8.19
C ALA A 92 -14.86 -10.96 -8.62
N THR A 93 -15.08 -10.03 -7.70
CA THR A 93 -14.57 -8.65 -7.72
C THR A 93 -13.53 -8.52 -6.62
N VAL A 94 -12.35 -7.99 -6.94
CA VAL A 94 -11.29 -7.75 -5.96
C VAL A 94 -11.22 -6.26 -5.65
N ILE A 95 -11.16 -5.93 -4.37
CA ILE A 95 -11.00 -4.58 -3.87
C ILE A 95 -9.61 -4.47 -3.25
N ASP A 96 -8.86 -3.43 -3.65
CA ASP A 96 -7.53 -3.11 -3.15
C ASP A 96 -6.57 -4.33 -3.18
N PRO A 97 -6.09 -4.71 -4.36
CA PRO A 97 -5.38 -5.98 -4.56
C PRO A 97 -4.00 -6.05 -3.91
N GLY A 98 -3.45 -4.91 -3.43
CA GLY A 98 -2.18 -4.88 -2.71
C GLY A 98 -1.05 -4.09 -3.39
N PRO A 99 0.18 -4.13 -2.82
CA PRO A 99 1.27 -3.22 -3.17
C PRO A 99 2.09 -3.63 -4.40
N THR A 100 2.15 -4.91 -4.76
CA THR A 100 3.05 -5.37 -5.82
C THR A 100 2.37 -6.37 -6.76
N ARG A 101 2.93 -6.54 -7.96
CA ARG A 101 2.46 -7.61 -8.85
C ARG A 101 2.57 -8.98 -8.19
N CYS A 102 3.62 -9.20 -7.40
CA CYS A 102 3.80 -10.44 -6.66
C CYS A 102 2.65 -10.67 -5.66
N SER A 103 2.32 -9.66 -4.83
CA SER A 103 1.19 -9.76 -3.89
C SER A 103 -0.13 -10.03 -4.60
N GLY A 104 -0.35 -9.40 -5.75
CA GLY A 104 -1.51 -9.66 -6.59
C GLY A 104 -1.55 -11.09 -7.14
N GLN A 105 -0.41 -11.66 -7.55
CA GLN A 105 -0.32 -13.05 -7.99
C GLN A 105 -0.60 -14.04 -6.85
N GLN A 106 -0.14 -13.72 -5.64
CA GLN A 106 -0.46 -14.50 -4.45
C GLN A 106 -1.97 -14.47 -4.16
N LEU A 107 -2.59 -13.28 -4.21
CA LEU A 107 -4.04 -13.13 -4.06
C LEU A 107 -4.80 -13.93 -5.12
N ARG A 108 -4.35 -13.91 -6.38
CA ARG A 108 -4.95 -14.75 -7.44
C ARG A 108 -4.88 -16.25 -7.12
N ARG A 109 -3.78 -16.73 -6.53
CA ARG A 109 -3.67 -18.14 -6.11
C ARG A 109 -4.66 -18.45 -4.98
N ALA A 110 -4.75 -17.56 -3.98
CA ALA A 110 -5.69 -17.70 -2.87
C ALA A 110 -7.16 -17.71 -3.33
N ILE A 111 -7.53 -16.83 -4.28
CA ILE A 111 -8.87 -16.79 -4.85
C ILE A 111 -9.23 -18.12 -5.57
N ARG A 112 -8.27 -18.74 -6.25
CA ARG A 112 -8.51 -20.04 -6.89
C ARG A 112 -8.82 -21.15 -5.87
N ALA A 113 -8.30 -21.03 -4.67
CA ALA A 113 -8.57 -21.99 -3.60
C ALA A 113 -9.95 -21.83 -2.94
N LEU A 114 -10.60 -20.64 -3.05
CA LEU A 114 -11.90 -20.37 -2.42
C LEU A 114 -13.03 -21.27 -2.95
N GLY A 115 -13.01 -21.58 -4.23
CA GLY A 115 -14.12 -22.30 -4.87
C GLY A 115 -13.82 -23.79 -5.17
N GLY A 116 -12.68 -24.32 -4.75
CA GLY A 116 -12.30 -25.69 -5.09
C GLY A 116 -12.32 -25.93 -6.60
N ALA A 117 -13.12 -26.89 -7.06
CA ALA A 117 -13.28 -27.21 -8.48
C ALA A 117 -13.96 -26.10 -9.30
N GLN A 118 -14.65 -25.17 -8.63
CA GLN A 118 -15.36 -24.02 -9.24
C GLN A 118 -14.72 -22.69 -8.85
N ALA A 119 -13.39 -22.63 -8.95
CA ALA A 119 -12.62 -21.43 -8.61
C ALA A 119 -13.20 -20.15 -9.27
N PRO A 120 -13.50 -19.10 -8.51
CA PRO A 120 -14.11 -17.91 -9.08
C PRO A 120 -13.14 -17.17 -10.00
N ARG A 121 -13.66 -16.70 -11.14
CA ARG A 121 -12.92 -15.86 -12.09
C ARG A 121 -13.04 -14.41 -11.65
N VAL A 122 -11.91 -13.75 -11.47
CA VAL A 122 -11.90 -12.30 -11.23
C VAL A 122 -12.32 -11.58 -12.53
N THR A 123 -13.38 -10.79 -12.43
CA THR A 123 -13.96 -10.05 -13.56
C THR A 123 -13.68 -8.56 -13.50
N ARG A 124 -13.36 -8.02 -12.31
CA ARG A 124 -13.15 -6.59 -12.08
C ARG A 124 -12.27 -6.35 -10.83
N LEU A 125 -11.54 -5.24 -10.86
CA LEU A 125 -10.89 -4.68 -9.67
C LEU A 125 -11.57 -3.36 -9.29
N LEU A 126 -11.59 -3.05 -8.00
CA LEU A 126 -11.96 -1.75 -7.46
C LEU A 126 -10.79 -1.23 -6.62
N ASN A 127 -10.50 0.06 -6.75
CA ASN A 127 -9.58 0.74 -5.85
C ASN A 127 -10.38 1.74 -5.00
N THR A 128 -10.25 1.62 -3.68
CA THR A 128 -10.93 2.53 -2.74
C THR A 128 -10.28 3.90 -2.75
N HIS A 129 -8.95 3.96 -2.80
CA HIS A 129 -8.18 5.21 -2.82
C HIS A 129 -6.80 5.01 -3.49
N ALA A 130 -5.98 6.06 -3.55
CA ALA A 130 -4.78 6.10 -4.39
C ALA A 130 -3.47 5.79 -3.63
N HIS A 131 -3.47 4.92 -2.63
CA HIS A 131 -2.25 4.52 -1.95
C HIS A 131 -1.58 3.31 -2.61
N ALA A 132 -0.23 3.30 -2.60
CA ALA A 132 0.58 2.30 -3.28
C ALA A 132 0.29 0.87 -2.79
N GLU A 133 0.09 0.71 -1.48
CA GLU A 133 -0.19 -0.55 -0.81
C GLU A 133 -1.53 -1.19 -1.20
N GLN A 134 -2.43 -0.41 -1.83
CA GLN A 134 -3.71 -0.89 -2.37
C GLN A 134 -3.66 -1.16 -3.87
N VAL A 135 -3.03 -0.27 -4.66
CA VAL A 135 -3.34 -0.18 -6.10
C VAL A 135 -2.28 -0.76 -7.03
N LEU A 136 -1.02 -0.89 -6.62
CA LEU A 136 0.04 -1.28 -7.54
C LEU A 136 -0.05 -2.75 -7.97
N ALA A 137 -0.71 -3.59 -7.16
CA ALA A 137 -1.01 -4.96 -7.54
C ALA A 137 -2.06 -5.08 -8.66
N ASN A 138 -2.74 -4.00 -9.08
CA ASN A 138 -3.57 -4.00 -10.29
C ASN A 138 -2.83 -4.61 -11.48
N SER A 139 -1.52 -4.43 -11.54
CA SER A 139 -0.63 -4.98 -12.58
C SER A 139 -0.59 -6.51 -12.68
N ALA A 140 -1.12 -7.23 -11.68
CA ALA A 140 -1.22 -8.69 -11.71
C ALA A 140 -2.42 -9.19 -12.52
N TRP A 141 -3.35 -8.32 -12.91
CA TRP A 141 -4.57 -8.71 -13.63
C TRP A 141 -4.69 -8.02 -15.00
N ARG A 142 -5.54 -8.62 -15.83
CA ARG A 142 -5.95 -8.07 -17.13
C ARG A 142 -7.47 -7.98 -17.18
N VAL A 143 -8.04 -7.26 -16.21
CA VAL A 143 -9.48 -7.03 -16.08
C VAL A 143 -9.72 -5.53 -15.89
N PRO A 144 -10.94 -5.03 -16.13
CA PRO A 144 -11.27 -3.64 -15.86
C PRO A 144 -10.98 -3.27 -14.40
N VAL A 145 -10.45 -2.06 -14.21
CA VAL A 145 -10.22 -1.45 -12.90
C VAL A 145 -11.13 -0.24 -12.78
N ALA A 146 -11.85 -0.13 -11.67
CA ALA A 146 -12.74 0.98 -11.37
C ALA A 146 -12.30 1.70 -10.10
N ALA A 147 -12.53 3.02 -10.06
CA ALA A 147 -12.33 3.89 -8.90
C ALA A 147 -13.13 5.18 -9.10
N THR A 148 -13.16 6.08 -8.12
CA THR A 148 -13.68 7.43 -8.32
C THR A 148 -12.83 8.21 -9.33
N ALA A 149 -13.40 9.27 -9.91
CA ALA A 149 -12.65 10.14 -10.83
C ALA A 149 -11.45 10.80 -10.14
N THR A 150 -11.61 11.20 -8.89
CA THR A 150 -10.57 11.83 -8.06
C THR A 150 -9.46 10.82 -7.73
N THR A 151 -9.80 9.60 -7.32
CA THR A 151 -8.82 8.52 -7.10
C THR A 151 -8.02 8.23 -8.37
N ARG A 152 -8.68 8.13 -9.53
CA ARG A 152 -8.02 7.96 -10.83
C ARG A 152 -7.03 9.09 -11.12
N ALA A 153 -7.45 10.35 -10.94
CA ALA A 153 -6.59 11.51 -11.16
C ALA A 153 -5.43 11.56 -10.15
N SER A 154 -5.68 11.22 -8.89
CA SER A 154 -4.64 11.13 -7.86
C SER A 154 -3.60 10.06 -8.20
N MET A 155 -4.03 8.88 -8.67
CA MET A 155 -3.12 7.84 -9.15
C MET A 155 -2.24 8.31 -10.31
N GLN A 156 -2.81 9.06 -11.26
CA GLN A 156 -2.04 9.60 -12.39
C GLN A 156 -0.94 10.56 -11.92
N ARG A 157 -1.24 11.41 -10.94
CA ARG A 157 -0.28 12.40 -10.42
C ARG A 157 0.77 11.80 -9.48
N ARG A 158 0.36 10.90 -8.58
CA ARG A 158 1.17 10.50 -7.41
C ARG A 158 1.80 9.12 -7.52
N CYS A 159 1.17 8.17 -8.22
CA CYS A 159 1.69 6.81 -8.28
C CYS A 159 3.10 6.68 -8.87
N PRO A 160 3.57 7.54 -9.79
CA PRO A 160 4.97 7.53 -10.21
C PRO A 160 5.93 7.70 -9.04
N ASP A 161 5.69 8.68 -8.15
CA ASP A 161 6.51 8.93 -6.97
C ASP A 161 6.35 7.82 -5.93
N CYS A 162 5.13 7.33 -5.73
CA CYS A 162 4.84 6.20 -4.83
C CYS A 162 5.57 4.92 -5.28
N LEU A 163 5.57 4.63 -6.59
CA LEU A 163 6.29 3.47 -7.12
C LEU A 163 7.80 3.63 -6.95
N ALA A 164 8.33 4.84 -7.19
CA ALA A 164 9.74 5.13 -6.99
C ALA A 164 10.14 5.05 -5.50
N ALA A 165 9.28 5.50 -4.58
CA ALA A 165 9.49 5.35 -3.14
C ALA A 165 9.51 3.86 -2.75
N LEU A 166 8.51 3.10 -3.16
CA LEU A 166 8.42 1.67 -2.88
C LEU A 166 9.62 0.90 -3.47
N GLN A 167 10.17 1.35 -4.61
CA GLN A 167 11.36 0.75 -5.20
C GLN A 167 12.63 1.02 -4.36
N ARG A 168 12.74 2.18 -3.72
CA ARG A 168 13.83 2.47 -2.77
C ARG A 168 13.72 1.62 -1.51
N ASP A 169 12.48 1.43 -1.03
CA ASP A 169 12.23 0.75 0.25
C ASP A 169 12.33 -0.78 0.13
N LEU A 170 11.80 -1.37 -0.93
CA LEU A 170 11.72 -2.83 -1.12
C LEU A 170 12.79 -3.39 -2.07
N GLY A 171 13.44 -2.54 -2.87
CA GLY A 171 14.37 -2.94 -3.91
C GLY A 171 13.70 -3.44 -5.20
N GLY A 172 14.48 -3.45 -6.30
CA GLY A 172 14.01 -3.80 -7.63
C GLY A 172 13.39 -5.20 -7.76
N PRO A 173 13.98 -6.26 -7.17
CA PRO A 173 13.44 -7.61 -7.27
C PRO A 173 12.02 -7.76 -6.72
N ALA A 174 11.68 -7.09 -5.60
CA ALA A 174 10.34 -7.14 -5.00
C ALA A 174 9.26 -6.51 -5.90
N LEU A 175 9.65 -5.57 -6.75
CA LEU A 175 8.74 -4.86 -7.66
C LEU A 175 8.75 -5.40 -9.09
N GLN A 176 9.39 -6.53 -9.33
CA GLN A 176 9.49 -7.07 -10.68
C GLN A 176 8.13 -7.22 -11.37
N GLY A 177 7.98 -6.52 -12.52
CA GLY A 177 6.75 -6.48 -13.30
C GLY A 177 5.60 -5.69 -12.67
N THR A 178 5.81 -5.05 -11.50
CA THR A 178 4.87 -4.09 -10.93
C THR A 178 4.88 -2.83 -11.77
N ARG A 179 3.70 -2.35 -12.13
CA ARG A 179 3.52 -1.14 -12.91
C ARG A 179 2.23 -0.45 -12.52
N ILE A 180 2.16 0.84 -12.77
CA ILE A 180 0.95 1.64 -12.52
C ILE A 180 -0.10 1.24 -13.56
N VAL A 181 -1.29 0.87 -13.09
CA VAL A 181 -2.47 0.60 -13.92
C VAL A 181 -3.57 1.55 -13.47
N ILE A 182 -3.81 2.57 -14.28
CA ILE A 182 -4.81 3.60 -13.99
C ILE A 182 -6.22 3.03 -14.22
N PRO A 183 -7.17 3.25 -13.29
CA PRO A 183 -8.56 2.82 -13.47
C PRO A 183 -9.18 3.36 -14.75
N GLY A 184 -9.73 2.46 -15.58
CA GLY A 184 -10.42 2.83 -16.81
C GLY A 184 -11.90 3.15 -16.62
N GLN A 185 -12.51 2.61 -15.56
CA GLN A 185 -13.92 2.82 -15.22
C GLN A 185 -14.02 3.82 -14.06
N VAL A 186 -14.98 4.73 -14.14
CA VAL A 186 -15.25 5.72 -13.09
C VAL A 186 -16.54 5.36 -12.38
N LEU A 187 -16.48 5.26 -11.06
CA LEU A 187 -17.62 5.14 -10.18
C LEU A 187 -17.93 6.50 -9.55
N ARG A 188 -19.19 6.75 -9.32
CA ARG A 188 -19.71 8.00 -8.74
C ARG A 188 -20.54 7.71 -7.51
N GLU A 189 -20.69 8.71 -6.67
CA GLU A 189 -21.68 8.72 -5.58
C GLU A 189 -23.05 8.28 -6.11
N GLY A 190 -23.66 7.31 -5.43
CA GLY A 190 -24.96 6.78 -5.79
C GLY A 190 -24.98 5.68 -6.86
N ASP A 191 -23.86 5.42 -7.55
CA ASP A 191 -23.76 4.26 -8.43
C ASP A 191 -24.05 2.97 -7.65
N THR A 192 -24.55 1.96 -8.34
CA THR A 192 -24.78 0.64 -7.75
C THR A 192 -24.01 -0.43 -8.52
N LEU A 193 -23.61 -1.48 -7.81
CA LEU A 193 -22.98 -2.63 -8.42
C LEU A 193 -23.38 -3.93 -7.73
N GLN A 194 -23.35 -5.02 -8.49
CA GLN A 194 -23.54 -6.37 -7.93
C GLN A 194 -22.19 -7.07 -7.82
N ALA A 195 -21.89 -7.61 -6.65
CA ALA A 195 -20.73 -8.44 -6.39
C ALA A 195 -20.90 -9.28 -5.12
N GLY A 196 -20.42 -10.51 -5.13
CA GLY A 196 -20.48 -11.39 -3.96
C GLY A 196 -21.89 -11.69 -3.47
N GLY A 197 -22.89 -11.72 -4.39
CA GLY A 197 -24.28 -11.94 -4.06
C GLY A 197 -25.02 -10.76 -3.44
N ARG A 198 -24.38 -9.58 -3.42
CA ARG A 198 -24.91 -8.38 -2.79
C ARG A 198 -25.07 -7.23 -3.76
N HIS A 199 -26.00 -6.35 -3.44
CA HIS A 199 -26.13 -5.03 -4.03
C HIS A 199 -25.35 -4.03 -3.20
N TRP A 200 -24.42 -3.33 -3.85
CA TRP A 200 -23.58 -2.33 -3.22
C TRP A 200 -23.91 -0.94 -3.78
N GLN A 201 -24.09 0.00 -2.88
CA GLN A 201 -24.12 1.42 -3.20
C GLN A 201 -22.71 1.98 -3.08
N VAL A 202 -22.32 2.81 -4.04
CA VAL A 202 -21.07 3.55 -4.02
C VAL A 202 -21.28 4.85 -3.24
N LEU A 203 -20.49 5.06 -2.20
CA LEU A 203 -20.39 6.31 -1.49
C LEU A 203 -18.99 6.87 -1.74
N ASP A 204 -18.89 8.18 -1.96
CA ASP A 204 -17.62 8.90 -2.09
C ASP A 204 -17.41 9.77 -0.85
N MET A 205 -16.27 9.62 -0.18
CA MET A 205 -15.88 10.39 0.99
C MET A 205 -14.76 11.33 0.58
N PRO A 206 -15.09 12.56 0.14
CA PRO A 206 -14.10 13.49 -0.36
C PRO A 206 -13.24 14.05 0.78
N MET A 207 -11.94 14.23 0.51
CA MET A 207 -11.00 14.86 1.43
C MET A 207 -10.98 14.22 2.84
N ALA A 208 -11.21 12.90 2.94
CA ALA A 208 -11.18 12.18 4.20
C ALA A 208 -9.79 11.62 4.50
N HIS A 209 -9.55 10.31 4.34
CA HIS A 209 -8.22 9.72 4.42
C HIS A 209 -7.32 10.16 3.25
N THR A 210 -7.92 10.26 2.06
CA THR A 210 -7.28 10.79 0.86
C THR A 210 -8.14 11.90 0.22
N GLU A 211 -7.80 12.30 -1.01
CA GLU A 211 -8.62 13.26 -1.77
C GLU A 211 -10.02 12.73 -2.10
N SER A 212 -10.19 11.41 -2.13
CA SER A 212 -11.46 10.70 -2.36
C SER A 212 -11.30 9.24 -1.93
N ASP A 213 -12.16 8.80 -1.06
CA ASP A 213 -12.17 7.44 -0.52
C ASP A 213 -13.51 6.79 -0.88
N LEU A 214 -13.45 5.77 -1.76
CA LEU A 214 -14.62 5.02 -2.19
C LEU A 214 -15.03 4.03 -1.09
N VAL A 215 -16.30 4.07 -0.73
CA VAL A 215 -16.94 3.15 0.20
C VAL A 215 -17.99 2.35 -0.54
N LEU A 216 -18.08 1.06 -0.24
CA LEU A 216 -19.17 0.21 -0.71
C LEU A 216 -20.11 -0.12 0.45
N TRP A 217 -21.37 0.21 0.30
CA TRP A 217 -22.41 -0.02 1.29
C TRP A 217 -23.47 -1.00 0.77
N SER A 218 -23.73 -2.08 1.49
CA SER A 218 -24.86 -3.00 1.24
C SER A 218 -25.92 -2.83 2.32
N PRO A 219 -26.99 -2.05 2.05
CA PRO A 219 -28.02 -1.76 3.05
C PRO A 219 -28.79 -3.00 3.52
N GLN A 220 -29.03 -3.94 2.61
CA GLN A 220 -29.79 -5.16 2.91
C GLN A 220 -29.04 -6.07 3.89
N ASP A 221 -27.73 -6.15 3.74
CA ASP A 221 -26.88 -7.01 4.56
C ASP A 221 -26.18 -6.25 5.70
N LYS A 222 -26.36 -4.92 5.73
CA LYS A 222 -25.68 -4.01 6.68
C LYS A 222 -24.15 -4.19 6.71
N VAL A 223 -23.54 -4.33 5.54
CA VAL A 223 -22.11 -4.50 5.37
C VAL A 223 -21.53 -3.25 4.71
N VAL A 224 -20.45 -2.69 5.29
CA VAL A 224 -19.74 -1.56 4.73
C VAL A 224 -18.26 -1.89 4.53
N LEU A 225 -17.72 -1.60 3.33
CA LEU A 225 -16.30 -1.71 3.01
C LEU A 225 -15.76 -0.29 2.91
N VAL A 226 -14.82 0.07 3.79
CA VAL A 226 -14.43 1.47 4.03
C VAL A 226 -12.99 1.79 3.63
N GLY A 227 -12.23 0.80 3.13
CA GLY A 227 -10.84 1.02 2.71
C GLY A 227 -9.99 1.64 3.82
N GLY A 228 -9.25 2.72 3.50
CA GLY A 228 -8.36 3.42 4.42
C GLY A 228 -9.03 4.27 5.49
N LEU A 229 -10.35 4.43 5.47
CA LEU A 229 -11.07 5.29 6.42
C LEU A 229 -11.07 4.76 7.86
N VAL A 230 -10.98 3.44 8.04
CA VAL A 230 -10.82 2.80 9.34
C VAL A 230 -9.63 1.87 9.29
N ASP A 231 -8.57 2.29 9.96
CA ASP A 231 -7.31 1.58 10.07
C ASP A 231 -7.12 1.20 11.54
N GLY A 232 -7.12 -0.06 11.88
CA GLY A 232 -6.97 -0.50 13.28
C GLY A 232 -5.60 -0.21 13.90
N HIS A 233 -4.59 0.20 13.12
CA HIS A 233 -3.19 0.29 13.57
C HIS A 233 -2.48 1.57 13.20
N GLN A 234 -2.76 2.20 12.10
CA GLN A 234 -2.05 3.40 11.66
C GLN A 234 -2.95 4.43 11.01
N LEU A 235 -2.81 5.64 11.51
CA LEU A 235 -3.38 6.82 10.88
C LEU A 235 -2.37 7.40 9.87
N VAL A 236 -2.80 7.65 8.62
CA VAL A 236 -2.00 8.37 7.62
C VAL A 236 -2.81 9.55 7.10
N LEU A 237 -2.57 10.73 7.65
CA LEU A 237 -3.20 11.99 7.23
C LEU A 237 -2.36 12.69 6.15
N ALA A 238 -2.11 12.01 5.02
CA ALA A 238 -1.20 12.51 4.00
C ALA A 238 -1.89 13.42 2.96
N GLN A 239 -2.97 12.94 2.36
CA GLN A 239 -3.65 13.61 1.25
C GLN A 239 -5.09 14.04 1.61
N GLY A 240 -5.59 13.56 2.73
CA GLY A 240 -6.89 13.91 3.27
C GLY A 240 -6.86 15.16 4.14
N ARG A 241 -7.95 15.37 4.82
CA ARG A 241 -8.14 16.43 5.82
C ARG A 241 -8.75 15.87 7.08
N LEU A 242 -8.31 16.39 8.21
CA LEU A 242 -8.84 15.99 9.52
C LEU A 242 -10.35 16.20 9.59
N GLY A 243 -10.85 17.39 9.22
CA GLY A 243 -12.28 17.69 9.21
C GLY A 243 -13.07 16.76 8.29
N GLY A 244 -12.62 16.61 7.03
CA GLY A 244 -13.28 15.72 6.08
C GLY A 244 -13.28 14.26 6.51
N TRP A 245 -12.25 13.80 7.23
CA TRP A 245 -12.23 12.44 7.75
C TRP A 245 -13.21 12.26 8.91
N LEU A 246 -13.35 13.25 9.78
CA LEU A 246 -14.36 13.24 10.85
C LEU A 246 -15.77 13.20 10.26
N ASP A 247 -16.07 14.02 9.24
CA ASP A 247 -17.34 14.00 8.53
C ASP A 247 -17.62 12.63 7.88
N ALA A 248 -16.61 11.99 7.30
CA ALA A 248 -16.73 10.65 6.75
C ALA A 248 -17.08 9.61 7.84
N LEU A 249 -16.45 9.70 9.02
CA LEU A 249 -16.77 8.81 10.14
C LEU A 249 -18.20 9.02 10.67
N ASP A 250 -18.69 10.27 10.70
CA ASP A 250 -20.08 10.58 11.07
C ASP A 250 -21.05 9.95 10.05
N ARG A 251 -20.75 10.08 8.78
CA ARG A 251 -21.54 9.45 7.71
C ARG A 251 -21.52 7.92 7.82
N LEU A 252 -20.36 7.30 8.06
CA LEU A 252 -20.27 5.86 8.26
C LEU A 252 -21.06 5.39 9.48
N GLN A 253 -21.04 6.13 10.57
CA GLN A 253 -21.80 5.83 11.78
C GLN A 253 -23.31 5.87 11.52
N SER A 254 -23.77 6.82 10.69
CA SER A 254 -25.21 6.93 10.32
C SER A 254 -25.74 5.75 9.52
N LEU A 255 -24.87 4.97 8.87
CA LEU A 255 -25.26 3.75 8.14
C LEU A 255 -25.72 2.62 9.06
N GLN A 256 -25.32 2.64 10.32
CA GLN A 256 -25.63 1.59 11.30
C GLN A 256 -25.28 0.19 10.78
N ALA A 257 -24.09 0.06 10.19
CA ALA A 257 -23.60 -1.19 9.64
C ALA A 257 -23.36 -2.22 10.76
N ASP A 258 -23.70 -3.48 10.49
CA ASP A 258 -23.39 -4.61 11.37
C ASP A 258 -21.96 -5.13 11.12
N TRP A 259 -21.48 -5.01 9.86
CA TRP A 259 -20.13 -5.40 9.46
C TRP A 259 -19.38 -4.22 8.84
N LEU A 260 -18.15 -4.01 9.28
CA LEU A 260 -17.24 -3.01 8.72
C LEU A 260 -15.91 -3.68 8.37
N ILE A 261 -15.45 -3.49 7.13
CA ILE A 261 -14.15 -3.97 6.66
C ILE A 261 -13.34 -2.77 6.20
N GLY A 262 -12.28 -2.48 6.93
CA GLY A 262 -11.32 -1.40 6.67
C GLY A 262 -9.93 -1.93 6.31
N GLN A 263 -8.94 -1.05 6.34
CA GLN A 263 -7.58 -1.35 5.88
C GLN A 263 -6.87 -2.40 6.74
N HIS A 264 -7.02 -2.36 8.05
CA HIS A 264 -6.48 -3.36 8.99
C HIS A 264 -7.52 -3.81 10.01
N THR A 265 -8.79 -3.49 9.77
CA THR A 265 -9.90 -3.75 10.70
C THR A 265 -10.99 -4.56 10.02
N VAL A 266 -11.45 -5.60 10.68
CA VAL A 266 -12.70 -6.30 10.38
C VAL A 266 -13.50 -6.33 11.66
N ALA A 267 -14.60 -5.57 11.69
CA ALA A 267 -15.51 -5.47 12.81
C ALA A 267 -16.85 -6.13 12.46
N GLY A 268 -17.28 -7.06 13.27
CA GLY A 268 -18.57 -7.74 13.15
C GLY A 268 -19.67 -7.07 13.98
N PRO A 269 -20.84 -7.73 14.10
CA PRO A 269 -21.98 -7.21 14.83
C PRO A 269 -21.63 -6.77 16.26
N GLY A 270 -22.05 -5.55 16.62
CA GLY A 270 -21.77 -4.95 17.92
C GLY A 270 -20.38 -4.31 18.06
N GLN A 271 -19.48 -4.43 17.07
CA GLN A 271 -18.11 -3.93 17.12
C GLN A 271 -17.88 -2.70 16.22
N THR A 272 -18.75 -2.46 15.24
CA THR A 272 -18.56 -1.42 14.22
C THR A 272 -18.46 -0.02 14.81
N ASN A 273 -19.33 0.32 15.75
CA ASN A 273 -19.30 1.62 16.43
C ASN A 273 -18.01 1.81 17.23
N ALA A 274 -17.51 0.77 17.88
CA ALA A 274 -16.25 0.84 18.62
C ALA A 274 -15.05 1.08 17.67
N ALA A 275 -15.04 0.44 16.49
CA ALA A 275 -14.01 0.65 15.48
C ALA A 275 -14.03 2.10 14.94
N LEU A 276 -15.21 2.63 14.63
CA LEU A 276 -15.38 4.02 14.18
C LEU A 276 -14.95 5.01 15.27
N GLN A 277 -15.34 4.75 16.52
CA GLN A 277 -15.00 5.61 17.65
C GLN A 277 -13.49 5.60 17.94
N ALA A 278 -12.83 4.44 17.85
CA ALA A 278 -11.38 4.35 17.99
C ALA A 278 -10.64 5.19 16.93
N GLN A 279 -11.08 5.11 15.66
CA GLN A 279 -10.52 5.94 14.60
C GLN A 279 -10.75 7.43 14.84
N ARG A 280 -11.95 7.82 15.28
CA ARG A 280 -12.30 9.20 15.64
C ARG A 280 -11.41 9.74 16.76
N GLU A 281 -11.19 8.95 17.79
CA GLU A 281 -10.39 9.37 18.94
C GLU A 281 -8.96 9.70 18.56
N VAL A 282 -8.33 8.94 17.67
CA VAL A 282 -6.98 9.24 17.18
C VAL A 282 -6.95 10.58 16.43
N LEU A 283 -7.94 10.84 15.56
CA LEU A 283 -8.05 12.12 14.85
C LEU A 283 -8.27 13.28 15.82
N CYS A 284 -9.18 13.11 16.78
CA CYS A 284 -9.48 14.13 17.77
C CYS A 284 -8.33 14.39 18.75
N ALA A 285 -7.52 13.39 19.05
CA ALA A 285 -6.31 13.58 19.85
C ALA A 285 -5.32 14.54 19.17
N LEU A 286 -5.12 14.40 17.85
CA LEU A 286 -4.31 15.34 17.06
C LEU A 286 -4.90 16.76 17.09
N ALA A 287 -6.22 16.87 16.92
CA ALA A 287 -6.90 18.15 16.90
C ALA A 287 -6.81 18.88 18.24
N ARG A 288 -7.16 18.18 19.33
CA ARG A 288 -7.14 18.75 20.69
C ARG A 288 -5.72 19.16 21.11
N PHE A 289 -4.74 18.32 20.83
CA PHE A 289 -3.34 18.64 21.15
C PHE A 289 -2.87 19.88 20.39
N SER A 290 -3.15 19.97 19.09
CA SER A 290 -2.79 21.15 18.29
C SER A 290 -3.47 22.41 18.83
N TRP A 291 -4.75 22.32 19.17
CA TRP A 291 -5.50 23.43 19.73
C TRP A 291 -4.93 23.94 21.07
N GLN A 292 -4.70 23.02 22.00
CA GLN A 292 -4.13 23.35 23.32
C GLN A 292 -2.73 23.96 23.20
N ALA A 293 -1.93 23.49 22.25
CA ALA A 293 -0.61 24.03 21.98
C ALA A 293 -0.69 25.49 21.44
N LEU A 294 -1.65 25.77 20.55
CA LEU A 294 -1.91 27.13 20.04
C LEU A 294 -2.38 28.07 21.16
N GLU A 295 -3.28 27.62 22.04
CA GLU A 295 -3.73 28.40 23.19
C GLU A 295 -2.57 28.73 24.15
N GLN A 296 -1.55 27.87 24.22
CA GLN A 296 -0.32 28.13 25.02
C GLN A 296 0.70 29.00 24.24
N GLY A 297 0.37 29.47 23.06
CA GLY A 297 1.28 30.26 22.24
C GLY A 297 2.47 29.50 21.67
N LEU A 298 2.37 28.15 21.55
CA LEU A 298 3.45 27.34 20.99
C LEU A 298 3.47 27.43 19.47
N THR A 299 4.66 27.37 18.93
CA THR A 299 4.90 27.14 17.50
C THR A 299 4.68 25.67 17.12
N GLU A 300 4.48 25.37 15.83
CA GLU A 300 4.41 23.99 15.33
C GLU A 300 5.63 23.17 15.77
N ALA A 301 6.84 23.75 15.73
CA ALA A 301 8.07 23.06 16.11
C ALA A 301 8.11 22.69 17.60
N GLU A 302 7.65 23.60 18.46
CA GLU A 302 7.56 23.35 19.92
C GLU A 302 6.47 22.33 20.24
N ALA A 303 5.34 22.39 19.55
CA ALA A 303 4.28 21.40 19.68
C ALA A 303 4.76 20.01 19.25
N LEU A 304 5.47 19.90 18.13
CA LEU A 304 6.09 18.66 17.66
C LEU A 304 7.12 18.09 18.64
N ALA A 305 7.87 18.96 19.34
CA ALA A 305 8.81 18.52 20.37
C ALA A 305 8.11 17.96 21.61
N ARG A 306 6.90 18.43 21.92
CA ARG A 306 6.08 18.00 23.07
C ARG A 306 5.10 16.87 22.74
N TRP A 307 4.90 16.57 21.43
CA TRP A 307 4.00 15.49 21.03
C TRP A 307 4.48 14.15 21.58
N PRO A 308 3.61 13.40 22.26
CA PRO A 308 3.99 12.10 22.81
C PRO A 308 4.58 11.19 21.74
N GLN A 309 5.74 10.62 22.06
CA GLN A 309 6.39 9.68 21.16
C GLN A 309 5.61 8.37 21.17
N GLN A 310 5.01 8.03 20.04
CA GLN A 310 4.25 6.79 19.88
C GLN A 310 5.04 5.85 18.95
N GLY A 311 5.38 4.68 19.48
CA GLY A 311 6.14 3.69 18.73
C GLY A 311 7.60 4.09 18.49
N ASP A 312 8.25 3.39 17.58
CA ASP A 312 9.63 3.57 17.18
C ASP A 312 9.74 4.06 15.72
N GLY A 313 10.91 4.49 15.35
CA GLY A 313 11.36 4.76 13.98
C GLY A 313 10.29 5.26 13.00
N ALA A 314 9.71 4.37 12.21
CA ALA A 314 8.75 4.72 11.16
C ALA A 314 7.40 5.19 11.73
N ALA A 315 6.89 4.52 12.77
CA ALA A 315 5.63 4.88 13.43
C ALA A 315 5.72 6.26 14.07
N GLN A 316 6.83 6.58 14.72
CA GLN A 316 7.07 7.91 15.29
C GLN A 316 7.13 9.00 14.21
N ARG A 317 7.84 8.73 13.10
CA ARG A 317 7.87 9.69 11.97
C ARG A 317 6.48 9.94 11.41
N GLN A 318 5.68 8.88 11.24
CA GLN A 318 4.30 8.99 10.77
C GLN A 318 3.41 9.77 11.74
N SER A 319 3.52 9.50 13.04
CA SER A 319 2.77 10.21 14.07
C SER A 319 3.09 11.71 14.08
N ARG A 320 4.36 12.09 13.98
CA ARG A 320 4.79 13.49 13.86
C ARG A 320 4.26 14.14 12.57
N PHE A 321 4.31 13.41 11.45
CA PHE A 321 3.77 13.90 10.18
C PHE A 321 2.26 14.14 10.26
N ASN A 322 1.52 13.26 10.90
CA ASN A 322 0.08 13.44 11.12
C ASN A 322 -0.21 14.68 11.96
N LEU A 323 0.59 14.93 13.01
CA LEU A 323 0.45 16.16 13.80
C LEU A 323 0.69 17.41 12.95
N MET A 324 1.76 17.44 12.14
CA MET A 324 2.01 18.58 11.24
C MET A 324 0.85 18.83 10.27
N ARG A 325 0.20 17.78 9.79
CA ARG A 325 -0.95 17.89 8.91
C ARG A 325 -2.18 18.44 9.64
N ALA A 326 -2.46 17.89 10.83
CA ALA A 326 -3.56 18.35 11.69
C ALA A 326 -3.35 19.80 12.15
N TRP A 327 -2.12 20.16 12.53
CA TRP A 327 -1.74 21.50 12.96
C TRP A 327 -2.22 22.58 12.00
N ARG A 328 -1.94 22.42 10.70
CA ARG A 328 -2.29 23.41 9.65
C ARG A 328 -3.79 23.68 9.57
N GLU A 329 -4.60 22.64 9.75
CA GLU A 329 -6.06 22.79 9.74
C GLU A 329 -6.56 23.43 11.01
N VAL A 330 -6.04 23.00 12.16
CA VAL A 330 -6.43 23.50 13.49
C VAL A 330 -5.99 24.95 13.67
N GLU A 331 -4.77 25.31 13.23
CA GLU A 331 -4.27 26.68 13.28
C GLU A 331 -5.15 27.64 12.44
N ALA A 332 -5.58 27.17 11.26
CA ALA A 332 -6.50 27.97 10.43
C ALA A 332 -7.85 28.22 11.13
N LEU A 333 -8.40 27.20 11.80
CA LEU A 333 -9.62 27.35 12.61
C LEU A 333 -9.41 28.27 13.79
N TRP A 334 -8.30 28.12 14.50
CA TRP A 334 -7.96 28.94 15.66
C TRP A 334 -7.79 30.40 15.29
N LEU A 335 -7.07 30.72 14.22
CA LEU A 335 -6.88 32.09 13.69
C LEU A 335 -8.21 32.72 13.22
N ALA A 336 -9.12 31.89 12.71
CA ALA A 336 -10.45 32.32 12.29
C ALA A 336 -11.44 32.44 13.46
N HIS A 337 -11.02 32.20 14.70
CA HIS A 337 -11.87 32.13 15.89
C HIS A 337 -13.04 31.13 15.77
N GLN A 338 -12.83 30.05 15.00
CA GLN A 338 -13.77 28.95 14.86
C GLN A 338 -13.49 27.88 15.92
N ALA A 339 -14.46 27.07 16.23
CA ALA A 339 -14.29 25.95 17.15
C ALA A 339 -13.69 24.72 16.42
N LEU A 340 -13.11 23.79 17.19
CA LEU A 340 -12.81 22.45 16.70
C LEU A 340 -14.09 21.75 16.18
N PRO A 341 -13.96 20.77 15.27
CA PRO A 341 -15.10 19.95 14.85
C PRO A 341 -15.86 19.40 16.08
N VAL A 342 -17.20 19.50 16.04
CA VAL A 342 -18.08 19.08 17.15
C VAL A 342 -17.78 17.62 17.57
N ALA A 343 -17.42 16.78 16.61
CA ALA A 343 -17.05 15.39 16.84
C ALA A 343 -15.91 15.20 17.86
N CYS A 344 -15.04 16.20 18.03
CA CYS A 344 -13.90 16.14 18.96
C CYS A 344 -14.20 16.75 20.35
N GLY A 345 -15.39 17.32 20.53
CA GLY A 345 -15.73 18.03 21.75
C GLY A 345 -14.98 19.35 21.92
N ARG A 346 -15.22 20.03 23.02
CA ARG A 346 -14.39 21.18 23.43
C ARG A 346 -13.07 20.67 23.99
N PRO A 347 -11.93 21.32 23.67
CA PRO A 347 -10.63 20.97 24.23
C PRO A 347 -10.58 21.14 25.75
#